data_f6076564ecc83e54e3b20a72dcfd4549
#
_entry.id   f6076564ecc83e54e3b20a72dcfd4549
#
_cell.length_a   1.000
_cell.length_b   1.000
_cell.length_c   1.000
_cell.angle_alpha   90.00
_cell.angle_beta   90.00
_cell.angle_gamma   90.00
#
_symmetry.space_group_name_H-M   'P 1'
#
loop_
_entity.id
_entity.type
_entity.pdbx_description
1 polymer ?
#
loop_
_entity_poly.entity_id
_entity_poly.type
_entity_poly.pdbx_seq_one_letter_code
_entity_poly.pdbx_strand_id
1 'polypeptide(L)'
;MILYTKPAVLTADRSLPRKSLVMMLHSAEIDTAPQPVLPEGYHFRLYEPGDIVHWARITTIVEEFTAQEEAEARFAKQFLPEEDELRRRCVFVIAPDGQPVATAMAWMFEEDGKRYGRVHWICNDPAHQGKGIGKAIVLWAVNRLKELEPGLDAYLDTQTWSHKAIGMYLRLGFHPVRESHPVLRHINEFSATAEILRDVVPGAVMAMFEDRAVE
;
A
#
# COMPACT_ATOMS: atom_id res chain seq x y z
N MET A 1 5.55 21.01 -22.74
CA MET A 1 6.43 20.46 -21.70
C MET A 1 5.96 21.06 -20.37
N ILE A 2 5.12 20.37 -19.63
CA ILE A 2 4.65 20.82 -18.31
C ILE A 2 5.82 20.55 -17.35
N LEU A 3 6.46 21.59 -16.86
CA LEU A 3 7.46 21.50 -15.80
C LEU A 3 6.74 21.03 -14.53
N TYR A 4 6.89 19.75 -14.21
CA TYR A 4 6.42 19.21 -12.96
C TYR A 4 7.27 19.77 -11.81
N THR A 5 6.73 20.76 -11.11
CA THR A 5 7.35 21.25 -9.88
C THR A 5 7.09 20.22 -8.78
N LYS A 6 8.15 19.56 -8.32
CA LYS A 6 8.12 18.59 -7.23
C LYS A 6 7.37 19.21 -6.04
N PRO A 7 6.28 18.60 -5.53
CA PRO A 7 5.59 19.13 -4.37
C PRO A 7 6.51 19.15 -3.15
N ALA A 8 6.35 20.15 -2.29
CA ALA A 8 7.26 20.44 -1.18
C ALA A 8 7.28 19.37 -0.06
N VAL A 9 6.39 18.36 -0.08
CA VAL A 9 6.31 17.33 0.96
C VAL A 9 6.08 15.96 0.32
N LEU A 10 7.15 15.23 0.06
CA LEU A 10 7.08 13.80 -0.18
C LEU A 10 6.72 13.10 1.15
N THR A 11 5.83 12.11 1.10
CA THR A 11 5.50 11.27 2.27
C THR A 11 6.60 10.28 2.62
N ALA A 12 7.47 9.93 1.66
CA ALA A 12 8.62 9.07 1.86
C ALA A 12 9.81 9.90 2.36
N ASP A 13 10.31 9.57 3.53
CA ASP A 13 11.50 10.19 4.11
C ASP A 13 12.75 9.37 3.74
N ARG A 14 13.38 9.72 2.62
CA ARG A 14 14.57 9.02 2.11
C ARG A 14 15.87 9.41 2.83
N SER A 15 15.83 10.29 3.81
CA SER A 15 16.97 10.57 4.70
C SER A 15 17.23 9.42 5.68
N LEU A 16 16.21 8.58 5.92
CA LEU A 16 16.30 7.42 6.80
C LEU A 16 16.96 6.23 6.09
N PRO A 17 17.68 5.34 6.83
CA PRO A 17 18.07 4.06 6.29
C PRO A 17 16.83 3.27 5.86
N ARG A 18 16.86 2.65 4.66
CA ARG A 18 15.75 1.82 4.18
C ARG A 18 15.77 0.48 4.90
N LYS A 19 14.72 0.20 5.66
CA LYS A 19 14.44 -1.10 6.29
C LYS A 19 13.03 -1.53 5.94
N SER A 20 12.90 -2.78 5.53
CA SER A 20 11.62 -3.36 5.12
C SER A 20 10.83 -3.86 6.33
N LEU A 21 9.51 -3.71 6.27
CA LEU A 21 8.58 -4.16 7.29
C LEU A 21 7.41 -4.89 6.64
N VAL A 22 7.08 -6.06 7.14
CA VAL A 22 5.84 -6.76 6.84
C VAL A 22 4.81 -6.40 7.90
N MET A 23 3.59 -6.12 7.46
CA MET A 23 2.44 -5.96 8.35
C MET A 23 1.31 -6.87 7.90
N MET A 24 0.50 -7.37 8.83
CA MET A 24 -0.64 -8.23 8.55
C MET A 24 -1.93 -7.67 9.14
N LEU A 25 -3.04 -8.09 8.57
CA LEU A 25 -4.39 -7.86 9.07
C LEU A 25 -5.10 -9.23 9.12
N HIS A 26 -5.58 -9.62 10.30
CA HIS A 26 -6.27 -10.90 10.45
C HIS A 26 -7.62 -10.91 9.72
N SER A 27 -8.03 -12.07 9.24
CA SER A 27 -9.30 -12.25 8.53
C SER A 27 -10.51 -11.73 9.33
N ALA A 28 -10.51 -11.90 10.65
CA ALA A 28 -11.57 -11.38 11.52
C ALA A 28 -11.63 -9.83 11.54
N GLU A 29 -10.49 -9.17 11.40
CA GLU A 29 -10.41 -7.69 11.30
C GLU A 29 -10.81 -7.22 9.90
N ILE A 30 -10.46 -7.98 8.86
CA ILE A 30 -10.92 -7.76 7.49
C ILE A 30 -12.45 -7.82 7.43
N ASP A 31 -13.06 -8.80 8.11
CA ASP A 31 -14.51 -8.96 8.13
C ASP A 31 -15.26 -7.79 8.76
N THR A 32 -14.63 -7.07 9.66
CA THR A 32 -15.18 -5.90 10.36
C THR A 32 -14.67 -4.56 9.83
N ALA A 33 -13.85 -4.57 8.77
CA ALA A 33 -13.28 -3.36 8.21
C ALA A 33 -14.36 -2.37 7.75
N PRO A 34 -14.23 -1.07 8.08
CA PRO A 34 -15.20 -0.06 7.66
C PRO A 34 -15.18 0.14 6.16
N GLN A 35 -16.30 0.65 5.62
CA GLN A 35 -16.37 1.00 4.20
C GLN A 35 -15.43 2.17 3.88
N PRO A 36 -14.80 2.17 2.70
CA PRO A 36 -13.95 3.27 2.27
C PRO A 36 -14.78 4.51 1.95
N VAL A 37 -14.33 5.68 2.41
CA VAL A 37 -14.96 6.97 2.13
C VAL A 37 -13.93 7.89 1.48
N LEU A 38 -14.20 8.35 0.27
CA LEU A 38 -13.40 9.34 -0.45
C LEU A 38 -13.90 10.76 -0.19
N PRO A 39 -13.04 11.78 -0.36
CA PRO A 39 -13.48 13.17 -0.37
C PRO A 39 -14.46 13.43 -1.51
N GLU A 40 -15.22 14.51 -1.38
CA GLU A 40 -16.17 14.95 -2.42
C GLU A 40 -15.49 15.14 -3.79
N GLY A 41 -16.14 14.65 -4.83
CA GLY A 41 -15.67 14.70 -6.22
C GLY A 41 -14.66 13.61 -6.61
N TYR A 42 -14.12 12.85 -5.64
CA TYR A 42 -13.28 11.69 -5.93
C TYR A 42 -14.12 10.42 -6.00
N HIS A 43 -13.72 9.47 -6.85
CA HIS A 43 -14.36 8.16 -6.92
C HIS A 43 -13.37 7.03 -7.21
N PHE A 44 -13.76 5.80 -6.87
CA PHE A 44 -13.01 4.60 -7.23
C PHE A 44 -13.37 4.15 -8.63
N ARG A 45 -12.37 3.69 -9.38
CA ARG A 45 -12.53 3.03 -10.68
C ARG A 45 -11.58 1.83 -10.74
N LEU A 46 -12.11 0.69 -11.15
CA LEU A 46 -11.29 -0.49 -11.41
C LEU A 46 -10.38 -0.28 -12.63
N TYR A 47 -9.32 -1.07 -12.69
CA TYR A 47 -8.40 -1.10 -13.83
C TYR A 47 -9.14 -1.38 -15.15
N GLU A 48 -8.76 -0.63 -16.16
CA GLU A 48 -9.15 -0.83 -17.57
C GLU A 48 -7.89 -0.99 -18.44
N PRO A 49 -7.98 -1.71 -19.59
CA PRO A 49 -6.85 -1.82 -20.50
C PRO A 49 -6.33 -0.44 -20.92
N GLY A 50 -5.03 -0.25 -20.79
CA GLY A 50 -4.36 1.03 -21.04
C GLY A 50 -4.00 1.81 -19.76
N ASP A 51 -4.54 1.46 -18.61
CA ASP A 51 -4.23 2.16 -17.34
C ASP A 51 -2.79 1.96 -16.84
N ILE A 52 -2.02 1.10 -17.49
CA ILE A 52 -0.60 0.91 -17.20
C ILE A 52 0.17 2.24 -17.14
N VAL A 53 -0.14 3.18 -18.04
CA VAL A 53 0.52 4.51 -18.08
C VAL A 53 0.17 5.34 -16.85
N HIS A 54 -1.04 5.21 -16.30
CA HIS A 54 -1.47 5.90 -15.09
C HIS A 54 -0.82 5.29 -13.85
N TRP A 55 -0.78 3.96 -13.77
CA TRP A 55 -0.09 3.27 -12.70
C TRP A 55 1.39 3.63 -12.67
N ALA A 56 2.06 3.55 -13.83
CA ALA A 56 3.46 3.88 -13.97
C ALA A 56 3.75 5.33 -13.59
N ARG A 57 2.92 6.28 -14.02
CA ARG A 57 3.04 7.69 -13.64
C ARG A 57 2.93 7.86 -12.11
N ILE A 58 1.91 7.26 -11.48
CA ILE A 58 1.69 7.40 -10.03
C ILE A 58 2.85 6.79 -9.24
N THR A 59 3.32 5.60 -9.61
CA THR A 59 4.43 4.93 -8.92
C THR A 59 5.78 5.62 -9.12
N THR A 60 5.99 6.26 -10.27
CA THR A 60 7.20 7.06 -10.53
C THR A 60 7.16 8.39 -9.76
N ILE A 61 6.00 9.05 -9.66
CA ILE A 61 5.86 10.30 -8.88
C ILE A 61 6.18 10.09 -7.40
N VAL A 62 5.82 8.94 -6.83
CA VAL A 62 6.15 8.60 -5.43
C VAL A 62 7.55 7.98 -5.29
N GLU A 63 8.32 7.97 -6.37
CA GLU A 63 9.72 7.52 -6.41
C GLU A 63 9.92 6.02 -6.13
N GLU A 64 8.91 5.17 -6.40
CA GLU A 64 9.09 3.71 -6.39
C GLU A 64 9.89 3.24 -7.62
N PHE A 65 9.86 4.00 -8.70
CA PHE A 65 10.67 3.81 -9.91
C PHE A 65 11.38 5.11 -10.29
N THR A 66 12.50 4.98 -10.97
CA THR A 66 13.30 6.12 -11.46
C THR A 66 12.79 6.66 -12.80
N ALA A 67 12.12 5.82 -13.59
CA ALA A 67 11.56 6.16 -14.89
C ALA A 67 10.20 5.47 -15.09
N GLN A 68 9.33 6.12 -15.85
CA GLN A 68 7.99 5.58 -16.13
C GLN A 68 8.06 4.30 -16.96
N GLU A 69 8.99 4.21 -17.89
CA GLU A 69 9.21 3.03 -18.73
C GLU A 69 9.61 1.80 -17.89
N GLU A 70 10.38 2.00 -16.83
CA GLU A 70 10.74 0.94 -15.88
C GLU A 70 9.49 0.45 -15.14
N ALA A 71 8.65 1.37 -14.69
CA ALA A 71 7.39 1.07 -14.02
C ALA A 71 6.42 0.31 -14.95
N GLU A 72 6.28 0.75 -16.20
CA GLU A 72 5.46 0.07 -17.22
C GLU A 72 5.97 -1.36 -17.51
N ALA A 73 7.27 -1.53 -17.67
CA ALA A 73 7.88 -2.85 -17.88
C ALA A 73 7.64 -3.79 -16.67
N ARG A 74 7.76 -3.24 -15.45
CA ARG A 74 7.46 -3.98 -14.21
C ARG A 74 6.00 -4.40 -14.14
N PHE A 75 5.07 -3.49 -14.41
CA PHE A 75 3.64 -3.76 -14.41
C PHE A 75 3.28 -4.82 -15.45
N ALA A 76 3.76 -4.65 -16.69
CA ALA A 76 3.50 -5.59 -17.79
C ALA A 76 3.99 -7.00 -17.46
N LYS A 77 5.19 -7.11 -16.89
CA LYS A 77 5.77 -8.42 -16.52
C LYS A 77 5.01 -9.09 -15.37
N GLN A 78 4.59 -8.31 -14.37
CA GLN A 78 4.05 -8.86 -13.12
C GLN A 78 2.55 -9.13 -13.20
N PHE A 79 1.77 -8.28 -13.89
CA PHE A 79 0.32 -8.27 -13.78
C PHE A 79 -0.43 -8.57 -15.07
N LEU A 80 0.07 -8.17 -16.24
CA LEU A 80 -0.64 -8.42 -17.50
C LEU A 80 -0.84 -9.92 -17.84
N PRO A 81 0.02 -10.85 -17.41
CA PRO A 81 -0.27 -12.28 -17.57
C PRO A 81 -1.57 -12.73 -16.87
N GLU A 82 -2.02 -11.98 -15.86
CA GLU A 82 -3.24 -12.24 -15.09
C GLU A 82 -4.23 -11.05 -15.23
N GLU A 83 -4.45 -10.57 -16.46
CA GLU A 83 -5.24 -9.35 -16.69
C GLU A 83 -6.68 -9.47 -16.18
N ASP A 84 -7.29 -10.65 -16.20
CA ASP A 84 -8.63 -10.87 -15.64
C ASP A 84 -8.66 -10.64 -14.13
N GLU A 85 -7.62 -11.07 -13.40
CA GLU A 85 -7.47 -10.78 -11.97
C GLU A 85 -7.17 -9.29 -11.76
N LEU A 86 -6.34 -8.69 -12.62
CA LEU A 86 -6.02 -7.28 -12.56
C LEU A 86 -7.29 -6.39 -12.66
N ARG A 87 -8.22 -6.70 -13.56
CA ARG A 87 -9.51 -6.02 -13.73
C ARG A 87 -10.39 -6.09 -12.47
N ARG A 88 -10.23 -7.10 -11.66
CA ARG A 88 -11.02 -7.32 -10.44
C ARG A 88 -10.36 -6.75 -9.19
N ARG A 89 -9.03 -6.57 -9.20
CA ARG A 89 -8.19 -6.36 -8.02
C ARG A 89 -7.45 -5.04 -7.99
N CYS A 90 -7.21 -4.42 -9.13
CA CYS A 90 -6.53 -3.13 -9.21
C CYS A 90 -7.53 -1.99 -9.24
N VAL A 91 -7.32 -0.99 -8.40
CA VAL A 91 -8.18 0.19 -8.30
C VAL A 91 -7.37 1.46 -8.47
N PHE A 92 -8.02 2.44 -9.07
CA PHE A 92 -7.56 3.83 -9.09
C PHE A 92 -8.55 4.72 -8.31
N VAL A 93 -8.04 5.78 -7.71
CA VAL A 93 -8.86 6.91 -7.28
C VAL A 93 -8.74 7.97 -8.34
N ILE A 94 -9.89 8.37 -8.86
CA ILE A 94 -10.03 9.41 -9.88
C ILE A 94 -10.37 10.72 -9.18
N ALA A 95 -9.62 11.77 -9.49
CA ALA A 95 -9.86 13.12 -8.98
C ALA A 95 -10.98 13.84 -9.74
N PRO A 96 -11.51 14.98 -9.25
CA PRO A 96 -12.58 15.72 -9.89
C PRO A 96 -12.32 16.17 -11.33
N ASP A 97 -11.05 16.29 -11.70
CA ASP A 97 -10.60 16.63 -13.06
C ASP A 97 -10.48 15.42 -13.99
N GLY A 98 -10.84 14.22 -13.51
CA GLY A 98 -10.78 12.97 -14.25
C GLY A 98 -9.42 12.26 -14.22
N GLN A 99 -8.41 12.81 -13.53
CA GLN A 99 -7.08 12.18 -13.46
C GLN A 99 -7.03 11.07 -12.39
N PRO A 100 -6.46 9.89 -12.71
CA PRO A 100 -6.10 8.90 -11.70
C PRO A 100 -4.97 9.43 -10.81
N VAL A 101 -5.20 9.50 -9.49
CA VAL A 101 -4.27 10.11 -8.53
C VAL A 101 -3.78 9.18 -7.44
N ALA A 102 -4.39 8.00 -7.30
CA ALA A 102 -3.92 6.96 -6.40
C ALA A 102 -4.24 5.59 -6.99
N THR A 103 -3.48 4.58 -6.56
CA THR A 103 -3.68 3.19 -6.94
C THR A 103 -3.43 2.27 -5.76
N ALA A 104 -4.11 1.12 -5.74
CA ALA A 104 -3.83 -0.02 -4.87
C ALA A 104 -4.34 -1.31 -5.53
N MET A 105 -3.86 -2.45 -5.03
CA MET A 105 -4.32 -3.76 -5.48
C MET A 105 -4.73 -4.62 -4.29
N ALA A 106 -5.87 -5.29 -4.41
CA ALA A 106 -6.32 -6.38 -3.54
C ALA A 106 -5.77 -7.70 -4.11
N TRP A 107 -4.45 -7.89 -4.04
CA TRP A 107 -3.76 -8.99 -4.68
C TRP A 107 -3.72 -10.24 -3.80
N MET A 108 -3.06 -11.28 -4.26
CA MET A 108 -2.81 -12.52 -3.54
C MET A 108 -1.38 -12.99 -3.80
N PHE A 109 -0.90 -13.86 -2.95
CA PHE A 109 0.35 -14.60 -3.14
C PHE A 109 0.25 -15.97 -2.46
N GLU A 110 1.16 -16.86 -2.80
CA GLU A 110 1.32 -18.16 -2.17
C GLU A 110 2.70 -18.30 -1.55
N GLU A 111 2.75 -18.82 -0.34
CA GLU A 111 3.98 -19.12 0.36
C GLU A 111 3.79 -20.42 1.16
N ASP A 112 4.73 -21.35 1.04
CA ASP A 112 4.70 -22.68 1.69
C ASP A 112 3.38 -23.47 1.43
N GLY A 113 2.83 -23.34 0.20
CA GLY A 113 1.59 -24.00 -0.22
C GLY A 113 0.31 -23.41 0.38
N LYS A 114 0.41 -22.27 1.02
CA LYS A 114 -0.71 -21.48 1.55
C LYS A 114 -0.91 -20.20 0.74
N ARG A 115 -2.19 -19.86 0.53
CA ARG A 115 -2.61 -18.60 -0.14
C ARG A 115 -2.91 -17.53 0.90
N TYR A 116 -2.51 -16.30 0.59
CA TYR A 116 -2.67 -15.14 1.44
C TYR A 116 -3.16 -13.94 0.62
N GLY A 117 -3.97 -13.09 1.23
CA GLY A 117 -4.31 -11.78 0.67
C GLY A 117 -3.13 -10.82 0.76
N ARG A 118 -3.03 -9.90 -0.23
CA ARG A 118 -1.99 -8.87 -0.23
C ARG A 118 -2.58 -7.51 -0.60
N VAL A 119 -2.47 -6.55 0.30
CA VAL A 119 -2.68 -5.14 -0.04
C VAL A 119 -1.40 -4.60 -0.65
N HIS A 120 -1.44 -4.35 -1.96
CA HIS A 120 -0.23 -4.19 -2.76
C HIS A 120 -0.24 -2.89 -3.58
N TRP A 121 0.95 -2.33 -3.85
CA TRP A 121 1.14 -1.12 -4.66
C TRP A 121 0.25 0.06 -4.25
N ILE A 122 0.24 0.38 -2.95
CA ILE A 122 -0.51 1.51 -2.40
C ILE A 122 0.28 2.79 -2.68
N CYS A 123 -0.13 3.54 -3.69
CA CYS A 123 0.50 4.78 -4.07
C CYS A 123 -0.53 5.90 -4.18
N ASN A 124 -0.18 7.10 -3.71
CA ASN A 124 -1.02 8.29 -3.78
C ASN A 124 -0.17 9.49 -4.18
N ASP A 125 -0.54 10.14 -5.27
CA ASP A 125 0.11 11.36 -5.78
C ASP A 125 0.26 12.38 -4.63
N PRO A 126 1.48 12.88 -4.37
CA PRO A 126 1.74 13.86 -3.31
C PRO A 126 0.85 15.10 -3.36
N ALA A 127 0.42 15.56 -4.54
CA ALA A 127 -0.50 16.68 -4.69
C ALA A 127 -1.92 16.42 -4.13
N HIS A 128 -2.26 15.14 -3.92
CA HIS A 128 -3.57 14.70 -3.43
C HIS A 128 -3.51 14.08 -2.03
N GLN A 129 -2.35 14.14 -1.35
CA GLN A 129 -2.20 13.66 0.02
C GLN A 129 -2.85 14.58 1.06
N GLY A 130 -3.00 14.07 2.31
CA GLY A 130 -3.65 14.83 3.39
C GLY A 130 -5.18 14.92 3.31
N LYS A 131 -5.80 14.40 2.25
CA LYS A 131 -7.25 14.44 2.00
C LYS A 131 -7.99 13.16 2.41
N GLY A 132 -7.32 12.19 3.05
CA GLY A 132 -7.93 10.91 3.44
C GLY A 132 -7.89 9.82 2.35
N ILE A 133 -7.43 10.11 1.13
CA ILE A 133 -7.38 9.16 0.00
C ILE A 133 -6.57 7.91 0.35
N GLY A 134 -5.40 8.06 0.98
CA GLY A 134 -4.57 6.90 1.37
C GLY A 134 -5.31 5.93 2.29
N LYS A 135 -6.04 6.43 3.30
CA LYS A 135 -6.90 5.61 4.14
C LYS A 135 -8.01 4.93 3.34
N ALA A 136 -8.68 5.67 2.49
CA ALA A 136 -9.82 5.17 1.71
C ALA A 136 -9.39 4.06 0.75
N ILE A 137 -8.25 4.20 0.06
CA ILE A 137 -7.81 3.20 -0.93
C ILE A 137 -7.29 1.91 -0.26
N VAL A 138 -6.68 2.01 0.94
CA VAL A 138 -6.33 0.82 1.74
C VAL A 138 -7.58 0.08 2.18
N LEU A 139 -8.58 0.79 2.71
CA LEU A 139 -9.86 0.19 3.09
C LEU A 139 -10.59 -0.42 1.90
N TRP A 140 -10.51 0.19 0.72
CA TRP A 140 -11.04 -0.41 -0.51
C TRP A 140 -10.38 -1.76 -0.79
N ALA A 141 -9.05 -1.82 -0.75
CA ALA A 141 -8.31 -3.06 -1.01
C ALA A 141 -8.62 -4.14 0.04
N VAL A 142 -8.74 -3.78 1.31
CA VAL A 142 -9.13 -4.69 2.41
C VAL A 142 -10.54 -5.24 2.19
N ASN A 143 -11.54 -4.38 1.90
CA ASN A 143 -12.90 -4.82 1.62
C ASN A 143 -12.96 -5.69 0.36
N ARG A 144 -12.14 -5.39 -0.66
CA ARG A 144 -12.07 -6.20 -1.87
C ARG A 144 -11.44 -7.57 -1.63
N LEU A 145 -10.44 -7.67 -0.74
CA LEU A 145 -9.90 -8.97 -0.29
C LEU A 145 -10.96 -9.78 0.45
N LYS A 146 -11.76 -9.17 1.31
CA LYS A 146 -12.88 -9.84 1.96
C LYS A 146 -13.84 -10.49 0.95
N GLU A 147 -14.11 -9.83 -0.17
CA GLU A 147 -14.99 -10.35 -1.23
C GLU A 147 -14.34 -11.47 -2.04
N LEU A 148 -13.06 -11.32 -2.39
CA LEU A 148 -12.37 -12.21 -3.34
C LEU A 148 -11.64 -13.36 -2.66
N GLU A 149 -11.19 -13.16 -1.41
CA GLU A 149 -10.38 -14.10 -0.63
C GLU A 149 -10.96 -14.25 0.80
N PRO A 150 -12.22 -14.68 0.94
CA PRO A 150 -12.87 -14.74 2.26
C PRO A 150 -12.14 -15.68 3.21
N GLY A 151 -11.96 -15.24 4.45
CA GLY A 151 -11.32 -16.01 5.51
C GLY A 151 -9.79 -16.02 5.47
N LEU A 152 -9.15 -15.37 4.50
CA LEU A 152 -7.69 -15.23 4.46
C LEU A 152 -7.21 -14.00 5.20
N ASP A 153 -6.06 -14.13 5.88
CA ASP A 153 -5.31 -13.00 6.38
C ASP A 153 -4.72 -12.19 5.21
N ALA A 154 -4.58 -10.89 5.40
CA ALA A 154 -3.98 -10.00 4.42
C ALA A 154 -2.63 -9.45 4.90
N TYR A 155 -1.70 -9.35 3.99
CA TYR A 155 -0.36 -8.82 4.26
C TYR A 155 -0.09 -7.60 3.37
N LEU A 156 0.78 -6.73 3.86
CA LEU A 156 1.45 -5.70 3.08
C LEU A 156 2.92 -5.63 3.47
N ASP A 157 3.74 -5.21 2.53
CA ASP A 157 5.13 -4.84 2.76
C ASP A 157 5.30 -3.32 2.60
N THR A 158 6.09 -2.75 3.48
CA THR A 158 6.39 -1.31 3.54
C THR A 158 7.85 -1.11 3.98
N GLN A 159 8.26 0.13 4.20
CA GLN A 159 9.61 0.45 4.62
C GLN A 159 9.66 1.70 5.50
N THR A 160 10.78 1.90 6.19
CA THR A 160 11.01 3.05 7.09
C THR A 160 10.75 4.41 6.45
N TRP A 161 11.04 4.57 5.16
CA TRP A 161 10.76 5.81 4.42
C TRP A 161 9.28 6.20 4.45
N SER A 162 8.40 5.20 4.54
CA SER A 162 6.94 5.37 4.58
C SER A 162 6.39 5.36 6.02
N HIS A 163 7.15 5.84 7.02
CA HIS A 163 6.75 5.80 8.44
C HIS A 163 5.38 6.42 8.72
N LYS A 164 4.97 7.44 7.95
CA LYS A 164 3.61 8.02 8.05
C LYS A 164 2.54 7.02 7.63
N ALA A 165 2.81 6.21 6.60
CA ALA A 165 1.91 5.15 6.17
C ALA A 165 1.86 4.00 7.20
N ILE A 166 2.99 3.64 7.82
CA ILE A 166 3.01 2.66 8.93
C ILE A 166 2.07 3.11 10.04
N GLY A 167 2.13 4.37 10.46
CA GLY A 167 1.19 4.92 11.45
C GLY A 167 -0.28 4.89 11.00
N MET A 168 -0.56 5.00 9.71
CA MET A 168 -1.91 4.83 9.16
C MET A 168 -2.34 3.36 9.20
N TYR A 169 -1.49 2.43 8.78
CA TYR A 169 -1.78 0.99 8.80
C TYR A 169 -2.07 0.49 10.21
N LEU A 170 -1.28 0.91 11.21
CA LEU A 170 -1.55 0.62 12.62
C LEU A 170 -2.95 1.07 13.05
N ARG A 171 -3.36 2.29 12.68
CA ARG A 171 -4.71 2.80 13.00
C ARG A 171 -5.83 2.07 12.24
N LEU A 172 -5.51 1.40 11.14
CA LEU A 172 -6.45 0.56 10.38
C LEU A 172 -6.51 -0.89 10.86
N GLY A 173 -5.76 -1.23 11.92
CA GLY A 173 -5.79 -2.57 12.50
C GLY A 173 -4.58 -3.43 12.14
N PHE A 174 -3.75 -3.03 11.17
CA PHE A 174 -2.59 -3.84 10.80
C PHE A 174 -1.61 -4.01 11.95
N HIS A 175 -1.06 -5.22 12.03
CA HIS A 175 -0.09 -5.68 13.00
C HIS A 175 1.30 -5.77 12.38
N PRO A 176 2.34 -5.15 12.93
CA PRO A 176 3.71 -5.43 12.52
C PRO A 176 4.06 -6.91 12.75
N VAL A 177 4.68 -7.53 11.77
CA VAL A 177 5.12 -8.93 11.85
C VAL A 177 6.55 -8.96 12.36
N ARG A 178 6.84 -9.81 13.37
CA ARG A 178 8.20 -10.02 13.87
C ARG A 178 9.02 -10.84 12.87
N GLU A 179 10.33 -10.86 13.06
CA GLU A 179 11.28 -11.55 12.16
C GLU A 179 11.05 -13.06 12.07
N SER A 180 10.49 -13.65 13.13
CA SER A 180 10.21 -15.09 13.22
C SER A 180 8.99 -15.53 12.41
N HIS A 181 8.14 -14.61 11.97
CA HIS A 181 6.92 -14.95 11.24
C HIS A 181 7.25 -15.61 9.88
N PRO A 182 6.59 -16.70 9.50
CA PRO A 182 6.90 -17.44 8.28
C PRO A 182 6.64 -16.68 7.00
N VAL A 183 5.65 -15.76 6.98
CA VAL A 183 5.20 -15.04 5.78
C VAL A 183 6.13 -13.90 5.46
N LEU A 184 6.65 -13.84 4.23
CA LEU A 184 7.53 -12.79 3.70
C LEU A 184 8.74 -12.49 4.59
N ARG A 185 9.17 -13.43 5.42
CA ARG A 185 10.30 -13.30 6.36
C ARG A 185 11.62 -12.88 5.69
N HIS A 186 11.79 -13.26 4.41
CA HIS A 186 12.99 -12.94 3.64
C HIS A 186 13.16 -11.45 3.30
N ILE A 187 12.10 -10.66 3.47
CA ILE A 187 12.13 -9.21 3.24
C ILE A 187 11.84 -8.41 4.52
N ASN A 188 11.56 -9.08 5.65
CA ASN A 188 11.16 -8.42 6.90
C ASN A 188 12.39 -8.11 7.77
N GLU A 189 12.53 -6.85 8.19
CA GLU A 189 13.59 -6.35 9.04
C GLU A 189 12.98 -5.63 10.26
N PHE A 190 12.12 -6.34 11.02
CA PHE A 190 11.33 -5.77 12.11
C PHE A 190 12.18 -5.01 13.14
N SER A 191 13.22 -5.65 13.71
CA SER A 191 14.03 -5.06 14.78
C SER A 191 14.73 -3.78 14.32
N ALA A 192 15.33 -3.81 13.13
CA ALA A 192 15.98 -2.64 12.55
C ALA A 192 15.00 -1.53 12.18
N THR A 193 13.79 -1.89 11.74
CA THR A 193 12.69 -0.93 11.50
C THR A 193 12.23 -0.28 12.79
N ALA A 194 12.01 -1.06 13.87
CA ALA A 194 11.60 -0.56 15.18
C ALA A 194 12.61 0.44 15.75
N GLU A 195 13.92 0.16 15.61
CA GLU A 195 14.98 1.05 16.06
C GLU A 195 14.87 2.43 15.38
N ILE A 196 14.72 2.47 14.06
CA ILE A 196 14.60 3.72 13.32
C ILE A 196 13.29 4.44 13.66
N LEU A 197 12.17 3.71 13.77
CA LEU A 197 10.87 4.31 14.03
C LEU A 197 10.80 5.03 15.38
N ARG A 198 11.53 4.59 16.41
CA ARG A 198 11.56 5.25 17.73
C ARG A 198 11.94 6.72 17.66
N ASP A 199 12.80 7.09 16.71
CA ASP A 199 13.31 8.44 16.56
C ASP A 199 12.42 9.34 15.68
N VAL A 200 11.52 8.74 14.87
CA VAL A 200 10.83 9.50 13.80
C VAL A 200 9.30 9.49 13.91
N VAL A 201 8.71 8.57 14.67
CA VAL A 201 7.25 8.54 14.86
C VAL A 201 6.86 9.06 16.23
N PRO A 202 5.63 9.63 16.39
CA PRO A 202 5.12 9.99 17.71
C PRO A 202 5.09 8.80 18.66
N GLY A 203 5.39 9.02 19.97
CA GLY A 203 5.43 7.96 20.98
C GLY A 203 4.16 7.09 21.02
N ALA A 204 2.97 7.67 20.80
CA ALA A 204 1.72 6.90 20.71
C ALA A 204 1.68 5.94 19.51
N VAL A 205 2.33 6.29 18.40
CA VAL A 205 2.45 5.41 17.23
C VAL A 205 3.44 4.30 17.52
N MET A 206 4.55 4.61 18.20
CA MET A 206 5.54 3.60 18.58
C MET A 206 4.96 2.60 19.61
N ALA A 207 4.22 3.07 20.61
CA ALA A 207 3.52 2.20 21.55
C ALA A 207 2.55 1.24 20.83
N MET A 208 1.77 1.77 19.87
CA MET A 208 0.87 0.95 19.05
C MET A 208 1.63 -0.07 18.18
N PHE A 209 2.81 0.30 17.68
CA PHE A 209 3.67 -0.58 16.89
C PHE A 209 4.18 -1.77 17.73
N GLU A 210 4.64 -1.49 18.95
CA GLU A 210 5.17 -2.53 19.87
C GLU A 210 4.07 -3.44 20.42
N ASP A 211 2.93 -2.86 20.85
CA ASP A 211 1.79 -3.60 21.42
C ASP A 211 1.11 -4.54 20.43
N ARG A 212 1.06 -4.14 19.15
CA ARG A 212 0.39 -4.91 18.11
C ARG A 212 1.28 -5.91 17.38
N ALA A 213 2.58 -5.90 17.63
CA ALA A 213 3.51 -6.78 16.93
C ALA A 213 3.17 -8.27 17.19
N VAL A 214 3.03 -9.05 16.11
CA VAL A 214 2.73 -10.48 16.14
C VAL A 214 3.95 -11.31 15.76
N GLU A 215 3.98 -12.59 16.18
CA GLU A 215 5.06 -13.53 15.86
C GLU A 215 4.96 -14.02 14.40
#